data_a59ae5502d4dbff857d81e8356ca3114
#
_entry.id   a59ae5502d4dbff857d81e8356ca3114
#
_cell.length_a   1.000
_cell.length_b   1.000
_cell.length_c   1.000
_cell.angle_alpha   90.00
_cell.angle_beta   90.00
_cell.angle_gamma   90.00
#
_symmetry.space_group_name_H-M   'P 1'
#
loop_
_entity.id
_entity.type
_entity.pdbx_description
1 polymer ?
#
loop_
_entity_poly.entity_id
_entity_poly.type
_entity_poly.pdbx_seq_one_letter_code
_entity_poly.pdbx_strand_id
1 'polypeptide(L)'
;KFATITTTSPQASTHSVCTLGGVLLIKEIFQADKDFKTIDEQIEILRSRGLTIKDEAKAKDFLLRNNYYRVSGYSLTLRKNDVFAKSATFQNIDDIYNFDHEFRHIILHHIETIEVQIKSIYAYEFTKVYGPLGYLDAANFSNQAKHKEIVDSQPAEAAAAGHEAYLKHFINDLHQEIPLWAYVDLLTISDISFLYSISERPLKETIAHQFGLTMNRGPEILGQYMH
;
A
#
# COMPACT_ATOMS: atom_id res chain seq x y z
N LYS A 1 40.15 -31.90 20.07
CA LYS A 1 40.94 -30.92 19.27
C LYS A 1 39.93 -29.97 18.64
N PHE A 2 39.78 -28.80 19.22
CA PHE A 2 38.91 -27.74 18.72
C PHE A 2 39.75 -26.95 17.69
N ALA A 3 39.18 -26.76 16.49
CA ALA A 3 39.75 -25.88 15.47
C ALA A 3 39.26 -24.47 15.73
N THR A 4 40.17 -23.54 15.97
CA THR A 4 39.94 -22.12 16.16
C THR A 4 39.68 -21.51 14.78
N ILE A 5 38.48 -20.97 14.57
CA ILE A 5 38.16 -20.15 13.38
C ILE A 5 38.55 -18.72 13.69
N THR A 6 39.61 -18.24 13.08
CA THR A 6 40.01 -16.83 13.07
C THR A 6 39.18 -16.08 12.09
N THR A 7 38.29 -15.23 12.61
CA THR A 7 37.57 -14.22 11.83
C THR A 7 38.50 -13.05 11.55
N THR A 8 38.94 -12.92 10.29
CA THR A 8 39.57 -11.70 9.80
C THR A 8 38.49 -10.66 9.52
N SER A 9 38.49 -9.58 10.31
CA SER A 9 37.64 -8.40 10.04
C SER A 9 38.15 -7.67 8.77
N PRO A 10 37.27 -7.14 7.93
CA PRO A 10 37.68 -6.28 6.82
C PRO A 10 38.25 -4.96 7.35
N GLN A 11 39.42 -4.61 6.89
CA GLN A 11 40.05 -3.31 7.17
C GLN A 11 39.14 -2.18 6.64
N ALA A 12 38.84 -1.21 7.50
CA ALA A 12 38.21 0.05 7.11
C ALA A 12 39.18 0.83 6.22
N SER A 13 38.84 1.01 4.95
CA SER A 13 39.53 1.92 4.04
C SER A 13 39.25 3.35 4.46
N THR A 14 40.29 4.09 4.82
CA THR A 14 40.26 5.52 5.09
C THR A 14 39.97 6.28 3.79
N HIS A 15 38.79 6.84 3.66
CA HIS A 15 38.42 7.71 2.54
C HIS A 15 38.91 9.13 2.74
N SER A 16 39.72 9.62 1.80
CA SER A 16 40.13 11.02 1.73
C SER A 16 38.96 11.86 1.22
N VAL A 17 38.48 12.78 2.04
CA VAL A 17 37.46 13.78 1.66
C VAL A 17 38.15 14.91 0.94
N CYS A 18 37.93 15.07 -0.36
CA CYS A 18 38.37 16.22 -1.14
C CYS A 18 37.20 17.20 -1.31
N THR A 19 37.27 18.36 -0.64
CA THR A 19 36.27 19.43 -0.78
C THR A 19 36.68 20.38 -1.90
N LEU A 20 35.96 20.37 -3.01
CA LEU A 20 35.98 21.43 -4.02
C LEU A 20 34.59 22.06 -4.09
N GLY A 21 34.51 23.30 -3.60
CA GLY A 21 33.37 24.20 -3.91
C GLY A 21 32.00 23.80 -3.39
N GLY A 22 31.87 23.37 -2.13
CA GLY A 22 30.57 23.30 -1.44
C GLY A 22 29.54 22.28 -1.95
N VAL A 23 29.90 21.41 -2.91
CA VAL A 23 29.07 20.30 -3.36
C VAL A 23 29.74 18.99 -2.94
N LEU A 24 29.19 18.35 -1.93
CA LEU A 24 29.60 17.00 -1.54
C LEU A 24 29.21 16.05 -2.67
N LEU A 25 30.17 15.59 -3.49
CA LEU A 25 29.97 14.50 -4.42
C LEU A 25 29.90 13.20 -3.62
N ILE A 26 28.72 12.84 -3.14
CA ILE A 26 28.44 11.50 -2.56
C ILE A 26 28.42 10.48 -3.71
N LYS A 27 29.53 10.27 -4.37
CA LYS A 27 29.62 9.32 -5.50
C LYS A 27 30.15 7.95 -5.10
N GLU A 28 30.56 7.76 -3.84
CA GLU A 28 31.24 6.53 -3.41
C GLU A 28 30.52 5.67 -2.36
N ILE A 29 29.29 6.02 -1.95
CA ILE A 29 28.64 5.32 -0.83
C ILE A 29 27.68 4.20 -1.28
N PHE A 30 27.24 4.17 -2.53
CA PHE A 30 26.29 3.16 -3.03
C PHE A 30 26.81 2.50 -4.32
N GLN A 31 27.72 1.53 -4.17
CA GLN A 31 28.00 0.61 -5.26
C GLN A 31 26.88 -0.43 -5.28
N ALA A 32 26.04 -0.42 -6.33
CA ALA A 32 25.07 -1.47 -6.53
C ALA A 32 25.81 -2.78 -6.87
N ASP A 33 25.43 -3.88 -6.24
CA ASP A 33 26.00 -5.21 -6.53
C ASP A 33 25.74 -5.68 -7.97
N LYS A 34 24.97 -4.94 -8.76
CA LYS A 34 24.61 -5.25 -10.15
C LYS A 34 24.79 -4.03 -11.03
N ASP A 35 25.52 -4.20 -12.12
CA ASP A 35 25.71 -3.18 -13.14
C ASP A 35 24.40 -2.86 -13.87
N PHE A 36 24.29 -1.60 -14.32
CA PHE A 36 23.24 -1.19 -15.23
C PHE A 36 23.28 -2.02 -16.51
N LYS A 37 22.12 -2.43 -17.03
CA LYS A 37 21.95 -3.15 -18.29
C LYS A 37 21.01 -2.39 -19.19
N THR A 38 21.47 -2.13 -20.42
CA THR A 38 20.65 -1.54 -21.49
C THR A 38 19.47 -2.47 -21.82
N ILE A 39 18.46 -1.95 -22.51
CA ILE A 39 17.31 -2.76 -22.95
C ILE A 39 17.77 -3.89 -23.87
N ASP A 40 18.75 -3.65 -24.75
CA ASP A 40 19.29 -4.68 -25.62
C ASP A 40 19.99 -5.79 -24.83
N GLU A 41 20.81 -5.44 -23.84
CA GLU A 41 21.42 -6.43 -22.94
C GLU A 41 20.36 -7.21 -22.13
N GLN A 42 19.27 -6.57 -21.72
CA GLN A 42 18.18 -7.26 -21.01
C GLN A 42 17.48 -8.28 -21.93
N ILE A 43 17.26 -7.95 -23.20
CA ILE A 43 16.74 -8.88 -24.22
C ILE A 43 17.69 -10.08 -24.38
N GLU A 44 18.98 -9.85 -24.48
CA GLU A 44 19.97 -10.94 -24.63
C GLU A 44 20.05 -11.82 -23.36
N ILE A 45 19.90 -11.26 -22.17
CA ILE A 45 19.78 -12.02 -20.92
C ILE A 45 18.54 -12.93 -20.95
N LEU A 46 17.40 -12.45 -21.41
CA LEU A 46 16.20 -13.26 -21.52
C LEU A 46 16.35 -14.39 -22.55
N ARG A 47 16.96 -14.10 -23.70
CA ARG A 47 17.28 -15.10 -24.74
C ARG A 47 18.26 -16.16 -24.26
N SER A 48 19.33 -15.75 -23.59
CA SER A 48 20.34 -16.68 -23.06
C SER A 48 19.77 -17.65 -22.03
N ARG A 49 18.68 -17.25 -21.35
CA ARG A 49 17.91 -18.09 -20.42
C ARG A 49 16.87 -18.97 -21.11
N GLY A 50 16.74 -18.91 -22.43
CA GLY A 50 15.88 -19.77 -23.24
C GLY A 50 14.49 -19.17 -23.56
N LEU A 51 14.26 -17.86 -23.31
CA LEU A 51 12.99 -17.22 -23.67
C LEU A 51 12.93 -16.97 -25.19
N THR A 52 11.85 -17.42 -25.83
CA THR A 52 11.58 -17.11 -27.24
C THR A 52 10.99 -15.73 -27.39
N ILE A 53 11.66 -14.83 -28.13
CA ILE A 53 11.23 -13.46 -28.39
C ILE A 53 11.02 -13.31 -29.92
N LYS A 54 9.75 -13.35 -30.35
CA LYS A 54 9.39 -13.23 -31.78
C LYS A 54 9.35 -11.79 -32.26
N ASP A 55 8.80 -10.90 -31.43
CA ASP A 55 8.70 -9.47 -31.69
C ASP A 55 9.62 -8.73 -30.72
N GLU A 56 10.83 -8.42 -31.19
CA GLU A 56 11.84 -7.74 -30.39
C GLU A 56 11.50 -6.30 -30.11
N ALA A 57 10.88 -5.59 -31.09
CA ALA A 57 10.52 -4.20 -30.92
C ALA A 57 9.47 -4.03 -29.81
N LYS A 58 8.45 -4.89 -29.81
CA LYS A 58 7.44 -4.95 -28.74
C LYS A 58 8.07 -5.28 -27.39
N ALA A 59 8.97 -6.26 -27.35
CA ALA A 59 9.63 -6.65 -26.10
C ALA A 59 10.51 -5.53 -25.53
N LYS A 60 11.23 -4.79 -26.35
CA LYS A 60 12.04 -3.62 -25.95
C LYS A 60 11.17 -2.50 -25.39
N ASP A 61 10.09 -2.13 -26.09
CA ASP A 61 9.15 -1.10 -25.61
C ASP A 61 8.52 -1.51 -24.28
N PHE A 62 8.12 -2.78 -24.15
CA PHE A 62 7.56 -3.32 -22.92
C PHE A 62 8.55 -3.26 -21.75
N LEU A 63 9.81 -3.66 -21.93
CA LEU A 63 10.85 -3.60 -20.92
C LEU A 63 11.15 -2.16 -20.49
N LEU A 64 11.20 -1.23 -21.46
CA LEU A 64 11.42 0.19 -21.20
C LEU A 64 10.33 0.78 -20.29
N ARG A 65 9.06 0.44 -20.55
CA ARG A 65 7.91 0.99 -19.82
C ARG A 65 7.62 0.30 -18.48
N ASN A 66 8.02 -0.97 -18.32
CA ASN A 66 7.58 -1.78 -17.19
C ASN A 66 8.70 -2.20 -16.23
N ASN A 67 9.93 -1.78 -16.44
CA ASN A 67 11.10 -2.16 -15.66
C ASN A 67 11.39 -3.68 -15.67
N TYR A 68 12.65 -4.05 -15.88
CA TYR A 68 13.11 -5.44 -15.98
C TYR A 68 12.71 -6.30 -14.77
N TYR A 69 12.84 -5.79 -13.54
CA TYR A 69 12.53 -6.57 -12.34
C TYR A 69 11.04 -6.87 -12.23
N ARG A 70 10.20 -5.92 -12.61
CA ARG A 70 8.75 -6.16 -12.66
C ARG A 70 8.39 -7.22 -13.69
N VAL A 71 8.95 -7.14 -14.90
CA VAL A 71 8.76 -8.13 -15.97
C VAL A 71 9.31 -9.50 -15.54
N SER A 72 10.46 -9.53 -14.88
CA SER A 72 11.05 -10.75 -14.31
C SER A 72 10.12 -11.44 -13.31
N GLY A 73 9.37 -10.68 -12.50
CA GLY A 73 8.36 -11.22 -11.59
C GLY A 73 7.27 -12.02 -12.32
N TYR A 74 6.73 -11.48 -13.39
CA TYR A 74 5.71 -12.17 -14.21
C TYR A 74 6.23 -13.41 -14.95
N SER A 75 7.55 -13.53 -15.09
CA SER A 75 8.18 -14.69 -15.73
C SER A 75 8.43 -15.89 -14.82
N LEU A 76 8.20 -15.76 -13.51
CA LEU A 76 8.55 -16.79 -12.51
C LEU A 76 7.87 -18.13 -12.76
N THR A 77 6.61 -18.13 -13.21
CA THR A 77 5.85 -19.35 -13.52
C THR A 77 6.31 -20.04 -14.80
N LEU A 78 7.06 -19.32 -15.65
CA LEU A 78 7.53 -19.81 -16.96
C LEU A 78 8.97 -20.35 -16.91
N ARG A 79 9.66 -20.27 -15.75
CA ARG A 79 11.06 -20.66 -15.59
C ARG A 79 11.33 -21.42 -14.29
N LYS A 80 12.40 -22.22 -14.32
CA LYS A 80 12.95 -22.90 -13.15
C LYS A 80 14.46 -22.70 -13.11
N ASN A 81 15.01 -22.29 -11.98
CA ASN A 81 16.47 -22.01 -11.83
C ASN A 81 16.98 -21.05 -12.93
N ASP A 82 16.25 -19.98 -13.20
CA ASP A 82 16.54 -18.98 -14.25
C ASP A 82 16.55 -19.49 -15.70
N VAL A 83 16.14 -20.73 -15.97
CA VAL A 83 16.00 -21.28 -17.31
C VAL A 83 14.53 -21.37 -17.66
N PHE A 84 14.15 -20.77 -18.79
CA PHE A 84 12.78 -20.80 -19.29
C PHE A 84 12.41 -22.19 -19.85
N ALA A 85 11.14 -22.56 -19.71
CA ALA A 85 10.60 -23.74 -20.36
C ALA A 85 10.70 -23.60 -21.90
N LYS A 86 10.88 -24.73 -22.62
CA LYS A 86 11.04 -24.71 -24.08
C LYS A 86 9.89 -24.04 -24.86
N SER A 87 8.69 -24.02 -24.28
CA SER A 87 7.51 -23.38 -24.87
C SER A 87 7.32 -21.93 -24.42
N ALA A 88 8.17 -21.41 -23.53
CA ALA A 88 8.03 -20.06 -22.99
C ALA A 88 8.36 -19.01 -24.05
N THR A 89 7.48 -18.07 -24.20
CA THR A 89 7.62 -16.93 -25.10
C THR A 89 7.45 -15.62 -24.34
N PHE A 90 7.97 -14.53 -24.92
CA PHE A 90 7.73 -13.18 -24.39
C PHE A 90 6.24 -12.84 -24.37
N GLN A 91 5.47 -13.35 -25.34
CA GLN A 91 4.02 -13.15 -25.39
C GLN A 91 3.32 -13.74 -24.15
N ASN A 92 3.78 -14.87 -23.60
CA ASN A 92 3.21 -15.41 -22.37
C ASN A 92 3.43 -14.46 -21.17
N ILE A 93 4.56 -13.75 -21.11
CA ILE A 93 4.82 -12.75 -20.07
C ILE A 93 3.87 -11.56 -20.24
N ASP A 94 3.71 -11.09 -21.46
CA ASP A 94 2.80 -10.01 -21.82
C ASP A 94 1.34 -10.36 -21.50
N ASP A 95 0.90 -11.57 -21.82
CA ASP A 95 -0.45 -12.05 -21.52
C ASP A 95 -0.72 -12.11 -20.01
N ILE A 96 0.24 -12.62 -19.22
CA ILE A 96 0.12 -12.68 -17.76
C ILE A 96 0.08 -11.26 -17.18
N TYR A 97 0.91 -10.35 -17.70
CA TYR A 97 0.95 -8.95 -17.27
C TYR A 97 -0.38 -8.25 -17.54
N ASN A 98 -0.92 -8.42 -18.75
CA ASN A 98 -2.19 -7.79 -19.14
C ASN A 98 -3.36 -8.37 -18.33
N PHE A 99 -3.40 -9.70 -18.12
CA PHE A 99 -4.40 -10.32 -17.26
C PHE A 99 -4.35 -9.74 -15.82
N ASP A 100 -3.17 -9.66 -15.23
CA ASP A 100 -3.00 -9.10 -13.88
C ASP A 100 -3.39 -7.61 -13.84
N HIS A 101 -3.08 -6.86 -14.90
CA HIS A 101 -3.47 -5.45 -15.03
C HIS A 101 -5.00 -5.29 -15.02
N GLU A 102 -5.71 -6.01 -15.88
CA GLU A 102 -7.18 -5.97 -15.95
C GLU A 102 -7.81 -6.47 -14.65
N PHE A 103 -7.29 -7.56 -14.10
CA PHE A 103 -7.78 -8.11 -12.84
C PHE A 103 -7.66 -7.13 -11.67
N ARG A 104 -6.52 -6.42 -11.58
CA ARG A 104 -6.35 -5.36 -10.57
C ARG A 104 -7.33 -4.22 -10.77
N HIS A 105 -7.61 -3.80 -12.01
CA HIS A 105 -8.60 -2.75 -12.26
C HIS A 105 -9.98 -3.12 -11.74
N ILE A 106 -10.43 -4.35 -12.00
CA ILE A 106 -11.71 -4.86 -11.50
C ILE A 106 -11.72 -4.83 -9.96
N ILE A 107 -10.67 -5.37 -9.33
CA ILE A 107 -10.59 -5.43 -7.86
C ILE A 107 -10.55 -4.03 -7.26
N LEU A 108 -9.71 -3.12 -7.78
CA LEU A 108 -9.58 -1.76 -7.25
C LEU A 108 -10.90 -0.99 -7.32
N HIS A 109 -11.65 -1.13 -8.44
CA HIS A 109 -12.97 -0.52 -8.56
C HIS A 109 -13.94 -1.00 -7.48
N HIS A 110 -13.95 -2.30 -7.19
CA HIS A 110 -14.83 -2.84 -6.14
C HIS A 110 -14.35 -2.46 -4.73
N ILE A 111 -13.03 -2.43 -4.48
CA ILE A 111 -12.47 -1.99 -3.21
C ILE A 111 -12.85 -0.54 -2.92
N GLU A 112 -12.71 0.36 -3.90
CA GLU A 112 -13.12 1.76 -3.78
C GLU A 112 -14.61 1.89 -3.39
N THR A 113 -15.47 1.14 -4.07
CA THR A 113 -16.90 1.11 -3.77
C THR A 113 -17.18 0.65 -2.33
N ILE A 114 -16.52 -0.43 -1.90
CA ILE A 114 -16.67 -0.98 -0.55
C ILE A 114 -16.14 0.00 0.50
N GLU A 115 -15.01 0.64 0.24
CA GLU A 115 -14.43 1.64 1.14
C GLU A 115 -15.40 2.78 1.41
N VAL A 116 -15.99 3.37 0.36
CA VAL A 116 -16.97 4.45 0.47
C VAL A 116 -18.18 3.98 1.26
N GLN A 117 -18.70 2.78 0.99
CA GLN A 117 -19.84 2.22 1.71
C GLN A 117 -19.55 2.00 3.20
N ILE A 118 -18.40 1.43 3.53
CA ILE A 118 -17.99 1.19 4.93
C ILE A 118 -17.89 2.51 5.68
N LYS A 119 -17.22 3.52 5.12
CA LYS A 119 -17.08 4.85 5.71
C LYS A 119 -18.43 5.49 5.96
N SER A 120 -19.30 5.49 4.97
CA SER A 120 -20.64 6.10 5.05
C SER A 120 -21.51 5.41 6.10
N ILE A 121 -21.58 4.07 6.08
CA ILE A 121 -22.39 3.29 7.01
C ILE A 121 -21.86 3.45 8.45
N TYR A 122 -20.54 3.39 8.63
CA TYR A 122 -19.92 3.61 9.93
C TYR A 122 -20.28 4.99 10.49
N ALA A 123 -20.07 6.05 9.71
CA ALA A 123 -20.37 7.41 10.13
C ALA A 123 -21.85 7.58 10.49
N TYR A 124 -22.76 7.02 9.69
CA TYR A 124 -24.20 7.10 9.91
C TYR A 124 -24.62 6.39 11.19
N GLU A 125 -24.28 5.12 11.34
CA GLU A 125 -24.71 4.32 12.50
C GLU A 125 -24.03 4.79 13.81
N PHE A 126 -22.77 5.22 13.74
CA PHE A 126 -22.07 5.78 14.90
C PHE A 126 -22.73 7.10 15.34
N THR A 127 -22.96 8.02 14.40
CA THR A 127 -23.54 9.33 14.71
C THR A 127 -24.96 9.20 15.27
N LYS A 128 -25.74 8.26 14.78
CA LYS A 128 -27.09 7.98 15.27
C LYS A 128 -27.09 7.59 16.76
N VAL A 129 -26.05 6.93 17.24
CA VAL A 129 -25.94 6.50 18.65
C VAL A 129 -25.29 7.56 19.52
N TYR A 130 -24.17 8.14 19.07
CA TYR A 130 -23.29 8.96 19.89
C TYR A 130 -23.29 10.45 19.50
N GLY A 131 -24.03 10.84 18.48
CA GLY A 131 -24.07 12.21 17.96
C GLY A 131 -22.90 12.55 17.02
N PRO A 132 -22.98 13.77 16.42
CA PRO A 132 -22.05 14.18 15.36
C PRO A 132 -20.58 14.26 15.80
N LEU A 133 -20.32 14.62 17.03
CA LEU A 133 -18.98 14.78 17.62
C LEU A 133 -18.61 13.65 18.60
N GLY A 134 -19.46 12.63 18.72
CA GLY A 134 -19.25 11.52 19.64
C GLY A 134 -17.93 10.77 19.40
N TYR A 135 -17.37 10.85 18.20
CA TYR A 135 -16.08 10.23 17.88
C TYR A 135 -14.88 10.89 18.60
N LEU A 136 -15.04 12.12 19.10
CA LEU A 136 -14.03 12.82 19.91
C LEU A 136 -14.01 12.33 21.36
N ASP A 137 -15.09 11.73 21.85
CA ASP A 137 -15.20 11.25 23.23
C ASP A 137 -14.74 9.79 23.34
N ALA A 138 -13.60 9.59 24.00
CA ALA A 138 -13.04 8.25 24.27
C ALA A 138 -13.97 7.33 25.05
N ALA A 139 -14.95 7.89 25.80
CA ALA A 139 -15.91 7.10 26.57
C ALA A 139 -16.88 6.30 25.69
N ASN A 140 -17.05 6.68 24.42
CA ASN A 140 -17.88 5.99 23.44
C ASN A 140 -17.22 4.74 22.80
N PHE A 141 -16.01 4.41 23.25
CA PHE A 141 -15.23 3.31 22.70
C PHE A 141 -14.78 2.31 23.78
N SER A 142 -14.69 1.05 23.42
CA SER A 142 -14.29 -0.03 24.30
C SER A 142 -12.81 0.03 24.71
N ASN A 143 -11.97 0.78 23.98
CA ASN A 143 -10.55 0.95 24.28
C ASN A 143 -10.13 2.43 24.15
N GLN A 144 -10.19 3.14 25.28
CA GLN A 144 -9.91 4.58 25.34
C GLN A 144 -8.44 4.93 25.03
N ALA A 145 -7.49 4.07 25.42
CA ALA A 145 -6.07 4.31 25.14
C ALA A 145 -5.78 4.29 23.63
N LYS A 146 -6.32 3.29 22.94
CA LYS A 146 -6.23 3.18 21.49
C LYS A 146 -6.98 4.32 20.77
N HIS A 147 -8.14 4.74 21.26
CA HIS A 147 -8.88 5.87 20.70
C HIS A 147 -8.02 7.14 20.68
N LYS A 148 -7.34 7.43 21.77
CA LYS A 148 -6.48 8.60 21.88
C LYS A 148 -5.34 8.60 20.86
N GLU A 149 -4.73 7.44 20.57
CA GLU A 149 -3.70 7.32 19.55
C GLU A 149 -4.17 7.81 18.17
N ILE A 150 -5.43 7.54 17.79
CA ILE A 150 -5.97 7.97 16.50
C ILE A 150 -6.28 9.47 16.51
N VAL A 151 -7.02 9.92 17.49
CA VAL A 151 -7.48 11.32 17.54
C VAL A 151 -6.29 12.27 17.66
N ASP A 152 -5.28 11.93 18.45
CA ASP A 152 -4.06 12.73 18.60
C ASP A 152 -3.15 12.68 17.35
N SER A 153 -3.20 11.60 16.56
CA SER A 153 -2.36 11.42 15.35
C SER A 153 -2.89 12.16 14.12
N GLN A 154 -4.18 12.49 14.10
CA GLN A 154 -4.84 13.13 12.96
C GLN A 154 -5.68 14.33 13.41
N PRO A 155 -5.04 15.47 13.74
CA PRO A 155 -5.82 16.67 14.03
C PRO A 155 -6.64 17.02 12.79
N ALA A 156 -7.97 17.09 12.97
CA ALA A 156 -8.95 17.37 11.90
C ALA A 156 -8.61 18.65 11.12
N GLU A 157 -8.05 19.64 11.81
CA GLU A 157 -7.59 20.90 11.22
C GLU A 157 -6.41 20.70 10.23
N ALA A 158 -5.43 19.86 10.56
CA ALA A 158 -4.30 19.57 9.67
C ALA A 158 -4.72 18.74 8.46
N ALA A 159 -5.64 17.81 8.65
CA ALA A 159 -6.20 17.01 7.58
C ALA A 159 -7.05 17.86 6.62
N ALA A 160 -7.81 18.83 7.12
CA ALA A 160 -8.67 19.71 6.30
C ALA A 160 -7.89 20.80 5.55
N ALA A 161 -6.68 21.15 5.96
CA ALA A 161 -5.90 22.27 5.40
C ALA A 161 -5.60 22.15 3.89
N GLY A 162 -5.64 20.93 3.32
CA GLY A 162 -5.39 20.66 1.90
C GLY A 162 -6.60 20.17 1.10
N HIS A 163 -7.76 19.97 1.73
CA HIS A 163 -8.87 19.20 1.17
C HIS A 163 -10.13 20.02 0.86
N GLU A 164 -11.23 19.32 0.68
CA GLU A 164 -12.50 19.73 0.14
C GLU A 164 -13.07 21.06 0.70
N ALA A 165 -13.72 21.84 -0.15
CA ALA A 165 -14.24 23.16 0.20
C ALA A 165 -15.23 23.12 1.40
N TYR A 166 -16.00 22.03 1.53
CA TYR A 166 -16.95 21.88 2.64
C TYR A 166 -16.28 21.71 4.00
N LEU A 167 -15.09 21.08 4.07
CA LEU A 167 -14.33 20.96 5.32
C LEU A 167 -13.80 22.33 5.78
N LYS A 168 -13.32 23.13 4.83
CA LYS A 168 -12.90 24.51 5.10
C LYS A 168 -14.07 25.36 5.62
N HIS A 169 -15.28 25.08 5.14
CA HIS A 169 -16.48 25.76 5.64
C HIS A 169 -16.73 25.48 7.13
N PHE A 170 -16.60 24.23 7.61
CA PHE A 170 -16.72 23.93 9.04
C PHE A 170 -15.68 24.67 9.87
N ILE A 171 -14.43 24.68 9.47
CA ILE A 171 -13.33 25.23 10.24
C ILE A 171 -13.31 26.77 10.16
N ASN A 172 -13.32 27.32 8.96
CA ASN A 172 -13.05 28.74 8.73
C ASN A 172 -14.31 29.62 8.86
N ASP A 173 -15.45 29.13 8.38
CA ASP A 173 -16.67 29.93 8.31
C ASP A 173 -17.57 29.71 9.54
N LEU A 174 -17.67 28.47 10.00
CA LEU A 174 -18.51 28.12 11.15
C LEU A 174 -17.75 28.09 12.48
N HIS A 175 -16.40 28.01 12.46
CA HIS A 175 -15.57 27.82 13.63
C HIS A 175 -16.04 26.67 14.52
N GLN A 176 -16.40 25.53 13.88
CA GLN A 176 -16.97 24.37 14.53
C GLN A 176 -16.08 23.15 14.31
N GLU A 177 -16.17 22.19 15.23
CA GLU A 177 -15.61 20.86 15.04
C GLU A 177 -16.28 20.16 13.85
N ILE A 178 -15.50 19.36 13.13
CA ILE A 178 -15.98 18.62 11.96
C ILE A 178 -16.83 17.43 12.41
N PRO A 179 -18.10 17.34 12.02
CA PRO A 179 -18.92 16.18 12.37
C PRO A 179 -18.42 14.90 11.69
N LEU A 180 -18.64 13.72 12.31
CA LEU A 180 -18.11 12.45 11.82
C LEU A 180 -18.45 12.15 10.36
N TRP A 181 -19.66 12.48 9.91
CA TRP A 181 -20.08 12.25 8.51
C TRP A 181 -19.30 13.06 7.48
N ALA A 182 -18.66 14.16 7.89
CA ALA A 182 -17.75 14.94 7.06
C ALA A 182 -16.27 14.53 7.30
N TYR A 183 -15.93 14.20 8.55
CA TYR A 183 -14.60 13.80 8.94
C TYR A 183 -14.20 12.44 8.32
N VAL A 184 -15.15 11.54 8.12
CA VAL A 184 -14.91 10.18 7.60
C VAL A 184 -14.27 10.17 6.22
N ASP A 185 -14.47 11.20 5.42
CA ASP A 185 -13.82 11.30 4.08
C ASP A 185 -12.31 11.57 4.16
N LEU A 186 -11.84 12.12 5.28
CA LEU A 186 -10.41 12.32 5.55
C LEU A 186 -9.71 11.05 6.06
N LEU A 187 -10.47 10.11 6.58
CA LEU A 187 -9.94 8.88 7.16
C LEU A 187 -9.59 7.87 6.06
N THR A 188 -8.53 7.11 6.28
CA THR A 188 -8.25 5.93 5.45
C THR A 188 -9.15 4.75 5.85
N ILE A 189 -9.19 3.71 5.02
CA ILE A 189 -9.89 2.46 5.40
C ILE A 189 -9.26 1.82 6.66
N SER A 190 -7.96 1.99 6.86
CA SER A 190 -7.27 1.52 8.06
C SER A 190 -7.74 2.25 9.32
N ASP A 191 -7.97 3.57 9.23
CA ASP A 191 -8.49 4.36 10.35
C ASP A 191 -9.90 3.92 10.72
N ILE A 192 -10.76 3.69 9.72
CA ILE A 192 -12.11 3.16 9.93
C ILE A 192 -12.09 1.75 10.52
N SER A 193 -11.24 0.87 10.00
CA SER A 193 -11.03 -0.47 10.55
C SER A 193 -10.65 -0.43 12.02
N PHE A 194 -9.78 0.49 12.36
CA PHE A 194 -9.34 0.68 13.72
C PHE A 194 -10.48 1.22 14.62
N LEU A 195 -11.18 2.29 14.22
CA LEU A 195 -12.34 2.82 14.94
C LEU A 195 -13.42 1.75 15.12
N TYR A 196 -13.71 0.98 14.07
CA TYR A 196 -14.61 -0.15 14.13
C TYR A 196 -14.14 -1.20 15.15
N SER A 197 -12.84 -1.51 15.19
CA SER A 197 -12.29 -2.53 16.10
C SER A 197 -12.53 -2.20 17.57
N ILE A 198 -12.44 -0.93 17.94
CA ILE A 198 -12.64 -0.41 19.30
C ILE A 198 -14.07 0.06 19.57
N SER A 199 -14.96 0.04 18.60
CA SER A 199 -16.39 0.33 18.78
C SER A 199 -17.08 -0.72 19.62
N GLU A 200 -18.16 -0.33 20.31
CA GLU A 200 -18.97 -1.22 21.12
C GLU A 200 -19.65 -2.30 20.25
N ARG A 201 -19.84 -3.49 20.82
CA ARG A 201 -20.35 -4.66 20.10
C ARG A 201 -21.72 -4.42 19.43
N PRO A 202 -22.72 -3.78 20.08
CA PRO A 202 -24.02 -3.53 19.43
C PRO A 202 -23.91 -2.69 18.16
N LEU A 203 -23.02 -1.69 18.15
CA LEU A 203 -22.76 -0.88 16.96
C LEU A 203 -22.12 -1.71 15.84
N LYS A 204 -21.12 -2.55 16.17
CA LYS A 204 -20.49 -3.45 15.20
C LYS A 204 -21.48 -4.44 14.59
N GLU A 205 -22.41 -4.97 15.38
CA GLU A 205 -23.48 -5.86 14.90
C GLU A 205 -24.42 -5.13 13.94
N THR A 206 -24.81 -3.91 14.27
CA THR A 206 -25.65 -3.08 13.39
C THR A 206 -24.97 -2.80 12.05
N ILE A 207 -23.70 -2.41 12.07
CA ILE A 207 -22.91 -2.14 10.86
C ILE A 207 -22.76 -3.43 10.02
N ALA A 208 -22.41 -4.56 10.64
CA ALA A 208 -22.24 -5.84 9.95
C ALA A 208 -23.55 -6.30 9.26
N HIS A 209 -24.70 -6.03 9.87
CA HIS A 209 -26.02 -6.32 9.29
C HIS A 209 -26.28 -5.55 8.01
N GLN A 210 -25.79 -4.30 7.86
CA GLN A 210 -25.91 -3.52 6.63
C GLN A 210 -25.19 -4.19 5.44
N PHE A 211 -24.20 -5.02 5.73
CA PHE A 211 -23.48 -5.83 4.73
C PHE A 211 -24.01 -7.27 4.60
N GLY A 212 -25.19 -7.55 5.17
CA GLY A 212 -25.78 -8.89 5.14
C GLY A 212 -25.13 -9.92 6.05
N LEU A 213 -24.19 -9.52 6.92
CA LEU A 213 -23.50 -10.40 7.85
C LEU A 213 -24.29 -10.58 9.15
N THR A 214 -25.37 -11.36 9.08
CA THR A 214 -26.34 -11.53 10.18
C THR A 214 -25.99 -12.62 11.20
N MET A 215 -24.88 -13.33 10.98
CA MET A 215 -24.41 -14.39 11.88
C MET A 215 -23.69 -13.81 13.11
N ASN A 216 -23.59 -14.59 14.20
CA ASN A 216 -22.96 -14.15 15.46
C ASN A 216 -21.51 -13.64 15.31
N ARG A 217 -20.79 -14.08 14.27
CA ARG A 217 -19.43 -13.64 13.93
C ARG A 217 -19.38 -12.60 12.81
N GLY A 218 -20.51 -12.03 12.43
CA GLY A 218 -20.58 -10.98 11.40
C GLY A 218 -19.64 -9.80 11.67
N PRO A 219 -19.61 -9.25 12.90
CA PRO A 219 -18.70 -8.16 13.26
C PRO A 219 -17.22 -8.49 13.07
N GLU A 220 -16.79 -9.70 13.47
CA GLU A 220 -15.41 -10.14 13.33
C GLU A 220 -15.03 -10.37 11.86
N ILE A 221 -15.95 -10.91 11.08
CA ILE A 221 -15.77 -11.12 9.64
C ILE A 221 -15.61 -9.77 8.94
N LEU A 222 -16.49 -8.81 9.20
CA LEU A 222 -16.37 -7.47 8.61
C LEU A 222 -15.04 -6.81 9.01
N GLY A 223 -14.64 -6.91 10.28
CA GLY A 223 -13.35 -6.40 10.74
C GLY A 223 -12.16 -7.02 10.00
N GLN A 224 -12.20 -8.33 9.70
CA GLN A 224 -11.15 -9.00 8.92
C GLN A 224 -11.06 -8.54 7.46
N TYR A 225 -12.18 -8.16 6.86
CA TYR A 225 -12.20 -7.65 5.47
C TYR A 225 -11.68 -6.21 5.33
N MET A 226 -11.63 -5.46 6.43
CA MET A 226 -11.09 -4.09 6.44
C MET A 226 -9.57 -4.03 6.68
N HIS A 227 -8.94 -5.13 7.08
CA HIS A 227 -7.49 -5.27 7.29
C HIS A 227 -6.81 -5.88 6.06
#